data_18310359ccdd805928bda33fc540ae79
#
_entry.id   18310359ccdd805928bda33fc540ae79
#
_cell.length_a   1.000
_cell.length_b   1.000
_cell.length_c   1.000
_cell.angle_alpha   90.00
_cell.angle_beta   90.00
_cell.angle_gamma   90.00
#
_symmetry.space_group_name_H-M   'P 1'
#
loop_
_entity.id
_entity.type
_entity.pdbx_description
1 polymer ?
#
loop_
_entity_poly.entity_id
_entity_poly.type
_entity_poly.pdbx_seq_one_letter_code
_entity_poly.pdbx_strand_id
1 'polypeptide(L)'
;MTNTSSMTMNLILQGVDGDPARLERIAALAAPTGITRLGPHALRCEKISYSQALLPTIEVAAQAAQLDATYLMGRRTLSEFKLVAMDMDSTLITIECIDEIADMQGLKPQVAAITEAAMRGELDFAASLTQRVALLEGLDASALQRVYDERLKLSPGAEKMLAAVKAAGLKTLLVSGGFTFFTERLKERLGLDYTHANELEIVDGKLTGKVLGGIVDAEEKQRTVERVCKELVISPSEAIVMGDGANDLKMMGIAVLSVAFRAKPVVRAQADVALNFVGLDGVLNVLA
;
A
#
# COMPACT_ATOMS: atom_id res chain seq x y z
N MET A 1 -19.29 39.17 14.82
CA MET A 1 -18.49 38.86 13.62
C MET A 1 -17.68 37.63 13.94
N THR A 2 -18.22 36.47 13.62
CA THR A 2 -17.53 35.18 13.81
C THR A 2 -16.43 35.12 12.74
N ASN A 3 -15.19 35.21 13.20
CA ASN A 3 -14.00 35.04 12.38
C ASN A 3 -13.92 33.55 11.99
N THR A 4 -14.59 33.16 10.91
CA THR A 4 -14.38 31.84 10.27
C THR A 4 -13.02 31.94 9.58
N SER A 5 -11.97 31.62 10.35
CA SER A 5 -10.67 31.31 9.77
C SER A 5 -10.89 30.22 8.73
N SER A 6 -10.86 30.56 7.46
CA SER A 6 -11.02 29.60 6.38
C SER A 6 -9.86 28.60 6.50
N MET A 7 -10.20 27.35 6.78
CA MET A 7 -9.24 26.27 6.87
C MET A 7 -8.59 26.12 5.49
N THR A 8 -7.29 26.29 5.42
CA THR A 8 -6.53 26.12 4.16
C THR A 8 -5.76 24.82 4.18
N MET A 9 -5.63 24.19 3.03
CA MET A 9 -4.89 22.94 2.83
C MET A 9 -4.05 23.04 1.56
N ASN A 10 -3.11 22.12 1.41
CA ASN A 10 -2.37 21.94 0.18
C ASN A 10 -2.99 20.80 -0.62
N LEU A 11 -3.02 20.94 -1.94
CA LEU A 11 -3.40 19.88 -2.87
C LEU A 11 -2.16 19.47 -3.66
N ILE A 12 -1.82 18.18 -3.61
CA ILE A 12 -0.82 17.60 -4.47
C ILE A 12 -1.53 16.88 -5.62
N LEU A 13 -1.20 17.29 -6.84
CA LEU A 13 -1.66 16.66 -8.08
C LEU A 13 -0.48 15.97 -8.74
N GLN A 14 -0.65 14.69 -9.14
CA GLN A 14 0.40 13.93 -9.79
C GLN A 14 -0.16 12.89 -10.77
N GLY A 15 0.61 12.58 -11.81
CA GLY A 15 0.25 11.61 -12.84
C GLY A 15 1.46 10.87 -13.39
N VAL A 16 1.22 9.87 -14.23
CA VAL A 16 2.28 9.03 -14.82
C VAL A 16 2.93 9.70 -16.02
N ASP A 17 2.13 10.34 -16.85
CA ASP A 17 2.57 11.02 -18.06
C ASP A 17 2.43 12.56 -17.94
N GLY A 18 3.34 13.23 -18.58
CA GLY A 18 3.53 14.65 -18.36
C GLY A 18 2.88 15.54 -19.39
N ASP A 19 1.56 15.55 -19.49
CA ASP A 19 0.92 16.74 -20.06
C ASP A 19 0.81 17.83 -18.97
N PRO A 20 1.74 18.82 -18.92
CA PRO A 20 1.70 19.89 -17.92
C PRO A 20 0.39 20.67 -17.95
N ALA A 21 -0.22 20.82 -19.12
CA ALA A 21 -1.48 21.52 -19.28
C ALA A 21 -2.64 20.82 -18.57
N ARG A 22 -2.57 19.49 -18.46
CA ARG A 22 -3.58 18.70 -17.74
C ARG A 22 -3.49 18.96 -16.22
N LEU A 23 -2.29 18.93 -15.66
CA LEU A 23 -2.07 19.27 -14.24
C LEU A 23 -2.52 20.71 -13.93
N GLU A 24 -2.15 21.65 -14.78
CA GLU A 24 -2.47 23.08 -14.59
C GLU A 24 -3.98 23.36 -14.70
N ARG A 25 -4.70 22.67 -15.60
CA ARG A 25 -6.17 22.78 -15.69
C ARG A 25 -6.86 22.32 -14.40
N ILE A 26 -6.41 21.21 -13.81
CA ILE A 26 -7.00 20.72 -12.55
C ILE A 26 -6.58 21.63 -11.38
N ALA A 27 -5.32 22.08 -11.34
CA ALA A 27 -4.85 23.01 -10.33
C ALA A 27 -5.65 24.32 -10.32
N ALA A 28 -6.03 24.83 -11.49
CA ALA A 28 -6.83 26.04 -11.62
C ALA A 28 -8.21 25.92 -10.96
N LEU A 29 -8.82 24.73 -10.92
CA LEU A 29 -10.10 24.50 -10.23
C LEU A 29 -9.99 24.75 -8.72
N ALA A 30 -8.83 24.48 -8.14
CA ALA A 30 -8.57 24.65 -6.71
C ALA A 30 -8.31 26.10 -6.31
N ALA A 31 -8.12 27.02 -7.27
CA ALA A 31 -7.79 28.42 -7.05
C ALA A 31 -6.70 28.63 -5.97
N PRO A 32 -5.52 27.98 -6.10
CA PRO A 32 -4.48 28.06 -5.10
C PRO A 32 -3.86 29.45 -5.00
N THR A 33 -3.30 29.80 -3.84
CA THR A 33 -2.54 31.04 -3.69
C THR A 33 -1.13 30.97 -4.27
N GLY A 34 -0.61 29.75 -4.49
CA GLY A 34 0.67 29.49 -5.11
C GLY A 34 0.71 28.08 -5.69
N ILE A 35 1.59 27.87 -6.67
CA ILE A 35 1.84 26.56 -7.28
C ILE A 35 3.34 26.32 -7.27
N THR A 36 3.74 25.19 -6.68
CA THR A 36 5.12 24.69 -6.71
C THR A 36 5.17 23.44 -7.57
N ARG A 37 6.08 23.41 -8.55
CA ARG A 37 6.34 22.23 -9.37
C ARG A 37 7.26 21.28 -8.60
N LEU A 38 6.78 20.07 -8.31
CA LEU A 38 7.53 19.03 -7.59
C LEU A 38 8.35 18.12 -8.53
N GLY A 39 7.98 18.13 -9.81
CA GLY A 39 8.62 17.35 -10.85
C GLY A 39 7.89 17.55 -12.18
N PRO A 40 8.27 16.82 -13.23
CA PRO A 40 7.63 16.95 -14.55
C PRO A 40 6.14 16.59 -14.50
N HIS A 41 5.74 15.73 -13.57
CA HIS A 41 4.38 15.16 -13.50
C HIS A 41 3.69 15.41 -12.16
N ALA A 42 4.16 16.38 -11.37
CA ALA A 42 3.58 16.66 -10.06
C ALA A 42 3.62 18.15 -9.72
N LEU A 43 2.52 18.65 -9.15
CA LEU A 43 2.35 20.02 -8.66
C LEU A 43 1.88 19.99 -7.21
N ARG A 44 2.32 20.96 -6.42
CA ARG A 44 1.69 21.37 -5.16
C ARG A 44 0.96 22.67 -5.36
N CYS A 45 -0.34 22.65 -5.08
CA CYS A 45 -1.21 23.83 -5.02
C CYS A 45 -1.29 24.24 -3.55
N GLU A 46 -0.85 25.46 -3.24
CA GLU A 46 -0.70 25.94 -1.87
C GLU A 46 -1.93 26.72 -1.42
N LYS A 47 -2.32 26.49 -0.15
CA LYS A 47 -3.37 27.21 0.56
C LYS A 47 -4.69 27.29 -0.24
N ILE A 48 -5.16 26.14 -0.75
CA ILE A 48 -6.50 26.06 -1.30
C ILE A 48 -7.53 26.19 -0.17
N SER A 49 -8.67 26.79 -0.43
CA SER A 49 -9.75 26.89 0.54
C SER A 49 -10.47 25.56 0.68
N TYR A 50 -10.66 25.11 1.92
CA TYR A 50 -11.51 23.94 2.17
C TYR A 50 -12.97 24.26 1.80
N SER A 51 -13.55 23.43 0.94
CA SER A 51 -14.96 23.53 0.55
C SER A 51 -15.50 22.13 0.27
N GLN A 52 -16.57 21.75 0.97
CA GLN A 52 -17.23 20.46 0.75
C GLN A 52 -17.74 20.26 -0.68
N ALA A 53 -18.05 21.35 -1.39
CA ALA A 53 -18.50 21.29 -2.79
C ALA A 53 -17.33 21.23 -3.77
N LEU A 54 -16.20 21.85 -3.44
CA LEU A 54 -15.05 21.98 -4.34
C LEU A 54 -14.22 20.68 -4.40
N LEU A 55 -13.97 20.04 -3.25
CA LEU A 55 -13.11 18.85 -3.20
C LEU A 55 -13.63 17.71 -4.09
N PRO A 56 -14.91 17.30 -4.04
CA PRO A 56 -15.42 16.28 -4.95
C PRO A 56 -15.32 16.66 -6.43
N THR A 57 -15.46 17.95 -6.76
CA THR A 57 -15.31 18.44 -8.13
C THR A 57 -13.88 18.25 -8.63
N ILE A 58 -12.89 18.57 -7.79
CA ILE A 58 -11.47 18.37 -8.12
C ILE A 58 -11.16 16.87 -8.23
N GLU A 59 -11.66 16.04 -7.32
CA GLU A 59 -11.46 14.58 -7.35
C GLU A 59 -11.99 13.94 -8.63
N VAL A 60 -13.22 14.28 -9.02
CA VAL A 60 -13.83 13.78 -10.26
C VAL A 60 -13.02 14.24 -11.48
N ALA A 61 -12.61 15.51 -11.51
CA ALA A 61 -11.82 16.05 -12.61
C ALA A 61 -10.41 15.44 -12.67
N ALA A 62 -9.75 15.23 -11.52
CA ALA A 62 -8.46 14.57 -11.41
C ALA A 62 -8.54 13.10 -11.87
N GLN A 63 -9.54 12.37 -11.39
CA GLN A 63 -9.80 11.00 -11.80
C GLN A 63 -10.01 10.87 -13.33
N ALA A 64 -10.85 11.74 -13.90
CA ALA A 64 -11.08 11.76 -15.35
C ALA A 64 -9.81 12.09 -16.15
N ALA A 65 -8.90 12.86 -15.53
CA ALA A 65 -7.61 13.20 -16.08
C ALA A 65 -6.50 12.19 -15.76
N GLN A 66 -6.81 11.08 -15.10
CA GLN A 66 -5.84 10.07 -14.62
C GLN A 66 -4.74 10.68 -13.74
N LEU A 67 -5.12 11.58 -12.85
CA LEU A 67 -4.26 12.20 -11.85
C LEU A 67 -4.69 11.77 -10.45
N ASP A 68 -3.72 11.54 -9.59
CA ASP A 68 -3.93 11.41 -8.16
C ASP A 68 -3.99 12.80 -7.52
N ALA A 69 -5.00 13.02 -6.68
CA ALA A 69 -5.19 14.24 -5.91
C ALA A 69 -5.10 13.91 -4.42
N THR A 70 -4.18 14.57 -3.71
CA THR A 70 -3.99 14.39 -2.27
C THR A 70 -4.12 15.72 -1.55
N TYR A 71 -4.95 15.75 -0.51
CA TYR A 71 -5.17 16.95 0.32
C TYR A 71 -4.44 16.81 1.64
N LEU A 72 -3.62 17.80 1.99
CA LEU A 72 -2.85 17.80 3.23
C LEU A 72 -3.03 19.10 4.01
N MET A 73 -3.26 18.96 5.31
CA MET A 73 -3.19 20.06 6.27
C MET A 73 -1.72 20.36 6.58
N GLY A 74 -1.20 21.44 5.99
CA GLY A 74 0.21 21.78 6.14
C GLY A 74 1.14 21.04 5.18
N ARG A 75 2.43 21.11 5.48
CA ARG A 75 3.50 20.40 4.74
C ARG A 75 4.13 19.38 5.66
N ARG A 76 4.32 18.18 5.16
CA ARG A 76 5.10 17.12 5.82
C ARG A 76 6.28 16.74 4.96
N THR A 77 7.36 16.35 5.60
CA THR A 77 8.57 15.92 4.93
C THR A 77 8.94 14.50 5.35
N LEU A 78 9.64 13.78 4.48
CA LEU A 78 10.05 12.39 4.75
C LEU A 78 10.88 12.27 6.05
N SER A 79 11.65 13.29 6.39
CA SER A 79 12.49 13.33 7.62
C SER A 79 11.70 13.33 8.93
N GLU A 80 10.40 13.64 8.90
CA GLU A 80 9.53 13.57 10.08
C GLU A 80 9.16 12.14 10.47
N PHE A 81 9.38 11.19 9.57
CA PHE A 81 9.04 9.79 9.76
C PHE A 81 10.26 8.95 10.13
N LYS A 82 10.02 7.77 10.69
CA LYS A 82 11.04 6.83 11.14
C LYS A 82 10.84 5.42 10.59
N LEU A 83 9.63 5.08 10.21
CA LEU A 83 9.25 3.75 9.71
C LEU A 83 8.35 3.89 8.48
N VAL A 84 8.61 3.06 7.47
CA VAL A 84 7.65 2.75 6.40
C VAL A 84 7.28 1.28 6.52
N ALA A 85 6.02 1.01 6.85
CA ALA A 85 5.43 -0.32 6.84
C ALA A 85 4.54 -0.49 5.61
N MET A 86 4.63 -1.63 4.94
CA MET A 86 3.90 -1.88 3.71
C MET A 86 3.41 -3.32 3.63
N ASP A 87 2.25 -3.52 3.00
CA ASP A 87 1.82 -4.83 2.56
C ASP A 87 2.67 -5.31 1.37
N MET A 88 2.64 -6.62 1.12
CA MET A 88 3.37 -7.26 0.02
C MET A 88 2.51 -7.35 -1.24
N ASP A 89 1.52 -8.24 -1.22
CA ASP A 89 0.70 -8.60 -2.37
C ASP A 89 -0.13 -7.38 -2.82
N SER A 90 -0.18 -7.12 -4.12
CA SER A 90 -0.86 -5.96 -4.71
C SER A 90 -0.41 -4.57 -4.21
N THR A 91 0.58 -4.51 -3.29
CA THR A 91 1.18 -3.27 -2.77
C THR A 91 2.64 -3.16 -3.17
N LEU A 92 3.59 -3.88 -2.51
CA LEU A 92 5.02 -3.85 -2.89
C LEU A 92 5.28 -4.59 -4.19
N ILE A 93 4.51 -5.65 -4.45
CA ILE A 93 4.53 -6.45 -5.68
C ILE A 93 3.18 -6.39 -6.39
N THR A 94 3.18 -6.73 -7.69
CA THR A 94 1.99 -6.57 -8.55
C THR A 94 1.05 -7.78 -8.58
N ILE A 95 1.35 -8.83 -7.81
CA ILE A 95 0.62 -10.10 -7.83
C ILE A 95 0.06 -10.46 -6.44
N GLU A 96 -0.87 -11.41 -6.43
CA GLU A 96 -1.31 -12.18 -5.27
C GLU A 96 -0.58 -13.52 -5.31
N CYS A 97 0.37 -13.74 -4.42
CA CYS A 97 1.25 -14.93 -4.49
C CYS A 97 0.48 -16.25 -4.46
N ILE A 98 -0.55 -16.37 -3.60
CA ILE A 98 -1.35 -17.59 -3.51
C ILE A 98 -2.12 -17.89 -4.80
N ASP A 99 -2.62 -16.84 -5.48
CA ASP A 99 -3.35 -16.98 -6.74
C ASP A 99 -2.42 -17.45 -7.86
N GLU A 100 -1.18 -16.93 -7.90
CA GLU A 100 -0.18 -17.35 -8.89
C GLU A 100 0.32 -18.77 -8.65
N ILE A 101 0.49 -19.19 -7.38
CA ILE A 101 0.82 -20.58 -7.04
C ILE A 101 -0.32 -21.51 -7.53
N ALA A 102 -1.56 -21.14 -7.26
CA ALA A 102 -2.73 -21.90 -7.69
C ALA A 102 -2.89 -21.94 -9.21
N ASP A 103 -2.63 -20.85 -9.91
CA ASP A 103 -2.69 -20.75 -11.38
C ASP A 103 -1.72 -21.74 -12.04
N MET A 104 -0.48 -21.82 -11.54
CA MET A 104 0.53 -22.77 -12.04
C MET A 104 0.11 -24.25 -11.89
N GLN A 105 -0.89 -24.53 -11.08
CA GLN A 105 -1.40 -25.89 -10.81
C GLN A 105 -2.81 -26.12 -11.33
N GLY A 106 -3.39 -25.14 -12.05
CA GLY A 106 -4.77 -25.23 -12.55
C GLY A 106 -5.83 -25.13 -11.44
N LEU A 107 -5.47 -24.64 -10.25
CA LEU A 107 -6.36 -24.50 -9.08
C LEU A 107 -6.96 -23.09 -8.94
N LYS A 108 -6.66 -22.19 -9.86
CA LYS A 108 -7.14 -20.79 -9.81
C LYS A 108 -8.66 -20.66 -9.65
N PRO A 109 -9.51 -21.44 -10.36
CA PRO A 109 -10.96 -21.36 -10.19
C PRO A 109 -11.41 -21.68 -8.74
N GLN A 110 -10.79 -22.69 -8.11
CA GLN A 110 -11.12 -23.09 -6.75
C GLN A 110 -10.72 -22.02 -5.74
N VAL A 111 -9.52 -21.43 -5.90
CA VAL A 111 -9.03 -20.34 -5.04
C VAL A 111 -9.91 -19.09 -5.23
N ALA A 112 -10.28 -18.76 -6.46
CA ALA A 112 -11.18 -17.65 -6.75
C ALA A 112 -12.54 -17.78 -6.07
N ALA A 113 -13.14 -18.98 -6.08
CA ALA A 113 -14.42 -19.25 -5.43
C ALA A 113 -14.36 -19.01 -3.91
N ILE A 114 -13.25 -19.39 -3.24
CA ILE A 114 -13.05 -19.13 -1.81
C ILE A 114 -12.89 -17.63 -1.54
N THR A 115 -12.11 -16.95 -2.38
CA THR A 115 -11.91 -15.49 -2.29
C THR A 115 -13.24 -14.74 -2.46
N GLU A 116 -14.07 -15.14 -3.41
CA GLU A 116 -15.41 -14.55 -3.61
C GLU A 116 -16.33 -14.79 -2.41
N ALA A 117 -16.30 -15.99 -1.79
CA ALA A 117 -17.06 -16.28 -0.58
C ALA A 117 -16.63 -15.38 0.60
N ALA A 118 -15.32 -15.15 0.74
CA ALA A 118 -14.79 -14.21 1.74
C ALA A 118 -15.24 -12.76 1.45
N MET A 119 -15.23 -12.34 0.17
CA MET A 119 -15.70 -11.00 -0.22
C MET A 119 -17.20 -10.78 0.05
N ARG A 120 -18.01 -11.85 0.02
CA ARG A 120 -19.43 -11.80 0.40
C ARG A 120 -19.64 -11.86 1.92
N GLY A 121 -18.57 -11.96 2.73
CA GLY A 121 -18.63 -12.06 4.18
C GLY A 121 -19.02 -13.44 4.72
N GLU A 122 -19.00 -14.49 3.88
CA GLU A 122 -19.29 -15.87 4.26
C GLU A 122 -18.14 -16.53 5.02
N LEU A 123 -16.92 -16.03 4.80
CA LEU A 123 -15.68 -16.47 5.44
C LEU A 123 -14.93 -15.26 5.99
N ASP A 124 -14.34 -15.41 7.17
CA ASP A 124 -13.33 -14.46 7.63
C ASP A 124 -11.99 -14.69 6.91
N PHE A 125 -11.03 -13.78 7.14
CA PHE A 125 -9.72 -13.86 6.49
C PHE A 125 -8.99 -15.15 6.82
N ALA A 126 -9.01 -15.59 8.09
CA ALA A 126 -8.28 -16.78 8.54
C ALA A 126 -8.87 -18.06 7.92
N ALA A 127 -10.19 -18.19 7.92
CA ALA A 127 -10.89 -19.31 7.28
C ALA A 127 -10.64 -19.36 5.77
N SER A 128 -10.70 -18.19 5.10
CA SER A 128 -10.41 -18.09 3.67
C SER A 128 -8.97 -18.48 3.35
N LEU A 129 -7.98 -17.96 4.09
CA LEU A 129 -6.58 -18.33 3.90
C LEU A 129 -6.36 -19.82 4.11
N THR A 130 -6.87 -20.38 5.19
CA THR A 130 -6.74 -21.81 5.52
C THR A 130 -7.29 -22.69 4.41
N GLN A 131 -8.48 -22.36 3.88
CA GLN A 131 -9.07 -23.14 2.79
C GLN A 131 -8.26 -23.03 1.49
N ARG A 132 -7.76 -21.84 1.15
CA ARG A 132 -6.93 -21.65 -0.04
C ARG A 132 -5.60 -22.36 0.07
N VAL A 133 -4.95 -22.33 1.24
CA VAL A 133 -3.70 -23.04 1.49
C VAL A 133 -3.91 -24.56 1.46
N ALA A 134 -5.03 -25.08 1.98
CA ALA A 134 -5.36 -26.51 1.93
C ALA A 134 -5.42 -27.06 0.48
N LEU A 135 -5.83 -26.24 -0.49
CA LEU A 135 -5.82 -26.63 -1.89
C LEU A 135 -4.41 -26.87 -2.46
N LEU A 136 -3.37 -26.37 -1.80
CA LEU A 136 -1.98 -26.51 -2.21
C LEU A 136 -1.32 -27.79 -1.66
N GLU A 137 -2.07 -28.64 -0.93
CA GLU A 137 -1.55 -29.89 -0.37
C GLU A 137 -0.95 -30.80 -1.45
N GLY A 138 0.23 -31.36 -1.17
CA GLY A 138 0.97 -32.25 -2.07
C GLY A 138 1.73 -31.53 -3.19
N LEU A 139 1.60 -30.24 -3.33
CA LEU A 139 2.32 -29.43 -4.32
C LEU A 139 3.81 -29.42 -4.00
N ASP A 140 4.64 -29.57 -5.03
CA ASP A 140 6.09 -29.42 -4.90
C ASP A 140 6.46 -28.00 -4.52
N ALA A 141 7.27 -27.84 -3.46
CA ALA A 141 7.66 -26.52 -2.96
C ALA A 141 8.45 -25.66 -3.97
N SER A 142 9.01 -26.29 -5.03
CA SER A 142 9.64 -25.57 -6.13
C SER A 142 8.68 -24.65 -6.89
N ALA A 143 7.36 -24.87 -6.79
CA ALA A 143 6.36 -23.98 -7.34
C ALA A 143 6.45 -22.55 -6.76
N LEU A 144 6.81 -22.42 -5.47
CA LEU A 144 7.03 -21.13 -4.83
C LEU A 144 8.19 -20.35 -5.50
N GLN A 145 9.29 -21.07 -5.79
CA GLN A 145 10.44 -20.46 -6.46
C GLN A 145 10.09 -20.04 -7.90
N ARG A 146 9.33 -20.87 -8.61
CA ARG A 146 8.87 -20.53 -9.96
C ARG A 146 7.98 -19.28 -9.98
N VAL A 147 7.05 -19.14 -9.02
CA VAL A 147 6.25 -17.91 -8.89
C VAL A 147 7.16 -16.71 -8.65
N TYR A 148 8.14 -16.83 -7.76
CA TYR A 148 9.08 -15.75 -7.49
C TYR A 148 9.88 -15.34 -8.73
N ASP A 149 10.40 -16.31 -9.49
CA ASP A 149 11.28 -16.05 -10.62
C ASP A 149 10.50 -15.62 -11.89
N GLU A 150 9.34 -16.21 -12.15
CA GLU A 150 8.61 -16.07 -13.41
C GLU A 150 7.48 -15.02 -13.34
N ARG A 151 6.88 -14.81 -12.17
CA ARG A 151 5.66 -14.00 -12.01
C ARG A 151 5.81 -12.75 -11.16
N LEU A 152 6.66 -12.80 -10.11
CA LEU A 152 6.78 -11.71 -9.16
C LEU A 152 7.46 -10.50 -9.81
N LYS A 153 6.75 -9.36 -9.80
CA LYS A 153 7.28 -8.07 -10.24
C LYS A 153 7.03 -7.04 -9.14
N LEU A 154 7.98 -6.16 -8.94
CA LEU A 154 7.82 -5.02 -8.06
C LEU A 154 6.79 -4.05 -8.63
N SER A 155 6.01 -3.44 -7.76
CA SER A 155 5.11 -2.35 -8.13
C SER A 155 5.89 -1.15 -8.68
N PRO A 156 5.33 -0.41 -9.64
CA PRO A 156 5.97 0.77 -10.18
C PRO A 156 6.41 1.73 -9.07
N GLY A 157 7.62 2.25 -9.17
CA GLY A 157 8.16 3.20 -8.20
C GLY A 157 8.67 2.61 -6.89
N ALA A 158 8.52 1.29 -6.63
CA ALA A 158 8.93 0.66 -5.38
C ALA A 158 10.41 0.87 -5.06
N GLU A 159 11.30 0.59 -6.00
CA GLU A 159 12.75 0.73 -5.80
C GLU A 159 13.15 2.18 -5.53
N LYS A 160 12.58 3.14 -6.27
CA LYS A 160 12.83 4.57 -6.08
C LYS A 160 12.33 5.05 -4.71
N MET A 161 11.14 4.63 -4.30
CA MET A 161 10.59 4.92 -2.98
C MET A 161 11.52 4.37 -1.89
N LEU A 162 11.87 3.09 -1.95
CA LEU A 162 12.73 2.45 -0.96
C LEU A 162 14.12 3.09 -0.87
N ALA A 163 14.70 3.47 -2.02
CA ALA A 163 15.99 4.18 -2.04
C ALA A 163 15.91 5.53 -1.29
N ALA A 164 14.84 6.31 -1.52
CA ALA A 164 14.62 7.58 -0.85
C ALA A 164 14.37 7.40 0.66
N VAL A 165 13.56 6.41 1.04
CA VAL A 165 13.26 6.05 2.44
C VAL A 165 14.54 5.70 3.19
N LYS A 166 15.40 4.87 2.60
CA LYS A 166 16.69 4.50 3.19
C LYS A 166 17.66 5.68 3.28
N ALA A 167 17.74 6.49 2.23
CA ALA A 167 18.58 7.68 2.22
C ALA A 167 18.18 8.70 3.29
N ALA A 168 16.89 8.76 3.63
CA ALA A 168 16.37 9.57 4.73
C ALA A 168 16.53 8.91 6.12
N GLY A 169 17.07 7.69 6.19
CA GLY A 169 17.34 6.98 7.44
C GLY A 169 16.14 6.29 8.07
N LEU A 170 15.03 6.14 7.34
CA LEU A 170 13.86 5.43 7.83
C LEU A 170 14.10 3.92 7.79
N LYS A 171 13.48 3.21 8.73
CA LYS A 171 13.38 1.76 8.74
C LYS A 171 12.22 1.29 7.86
N THR A 172 12.32 0.04 7.39
CA THR A 172 11.35 -0.56 6.49
C THR A 172 10.82 -1.87 7.06
N LEU A 173 9.49 -2.04 7.03
CA LEU A 173 8.78 -3.25 7.44
C LEU A 173 7.90 -3.74 6.30
N LEU A 174 8.06 -5.00 5.91
CA LEU A 174 7.14 -5.72 5.03
C LEU A 174 6.28 -6.66 5.87
N VAL A 175 4.96 -6.41 5.93
CA VAL A 175 4.02 -7.22 6.72
C VAL A 175 2.91 -7.72 5.82
N SER A 176 2.73 -9.04 5.72
CA SER A 176 1.88 -9.63 4.69
C SER A 176 1.02 -10.78 5.22
N GLY A 177 -0.22 -10.85 4.75
CA GLY A 177 -1.05 -12.05 4.84
C GLY A 177 -0.62 -13.18 3.88
N GLY A 178 0.38 -12.93 3.01
CA GLY A 178 1.04 -13.91 2.17
C GLY A 178 2.08 -14.74 2.95
N PHE A 179 3.19 -15.13 2.30
CA PHE A 179 4.07 -16.16 2.84
C PHE A 179 5.52 -15.70 3.01
N THR A 180 6.16 -16.19 4.09
CA THR A 180 7.57 -15.93 4.45
C THR A 180 8.53 -16.27 3.31
N PHE A 181 8.23 -17.28 2.50
CA PHE A 181 9.03 -17.62 1.33
C PHE A 181 9.30 -16.42 0.43
N PHE A 182 8.30 -15.57 0.22
CA PHE A 182 8.42 -14.38 -0.64
C PHE A 182 8.97 -13.18 0.14
N THR A 183 8.46 -12.93 1.36
CA THR A 183 8.88 -11.76 2.13
C THR A 183 10.36 -11.80 2.49
N GLU A 184 10.91 -12.96 2.86
CA GLU A 184 12.33 -13.07 3.18
C GLU A 184 13.23 -12.84 1.94
N ARG A 185 12.84 -13.36 0.77
CA ARG A 185 13.57 -13.11 -0.47
C ARG A 185 13.50 -11.63 -0.90
N LEU A 186 12.35 -11.01 -0.74
CA LEU A 186 12.20 -9.56 -0.98
C LEU A 186 13.01 -8.74 0.02
N LYS A 187 13.07 -9.16 1.29
CA LYS A 187 13.91 -8.53 2.31
C LYS A 187 15.38 -8.52 1.89
N GLU A 188 15.91 -9.67 1.50
CA GLU A 188 17.30 -9.77 1.02
C GLU A 188 17.53 -8.94 -0.26
N ARG A 189 16.66 -9.12 -1.27
CA ARG A 189 16.77 -8.43 -2.55
C ARG A 189 16.70 -6.91 -2.43
N LEU A 190 15.80 -6.41 -1.59
CA LEU A 190 15.53 -4.98 -1.44
C LEU A 190 16.23 -4.39 -0.22
N GLY A 191 16.88 -5.21 0.62
CA GLY A 191 17.54 -4.80 1.86
C GLY A 191 16.56 -4.17 2.85
N LEU A 192 15.41 -4.80 3.09
CA LEU A 192 14.44 -4.34 4.07
C LEU A 192 14.92 -4.69 5.50
N ASP A 193 14.49 -3.91 6.49
CA ASP A 193 14.91 -4.11 7.88
C ASP A 193 14.10 -5.24 8.55
N TYR A 194 12.79 -5.28 8.35
CA TYR A 194 11.87 -6.19 9.02
C TYR A 194 10.92 -6.85 8.04
N THR A 195 10.54 -8.11 8.32
CA THR A 195 9.42 -8.79 7.66
C THR A 195 8.58 -9.57 8.65
N HIS A 196 7.29 -9.75 8.34
CA HIS A 196 6.40 -10.67 9.03
C HIS A 196 5.31 -11.16 8.08
N ALA A 197 5.14 -12.49 7.99
CA ALA A 197 4.15 -13.14 7.11
C ALA A 197 3.80 -14.53 7.63
N ASN A 198 2.83 -15.19 6.99
CA ASN A 198 2.50 -16.58 7.28
C ASN A 198 3.59 -17.54 6.80
N GLU A 199 3.81 -18.62 7.51
CA GLU A 199 4.76 -19.66 7.15
C GLU A 199 4.01 -20.90 6.62
N LEU A 200 4.34 -21.33 5.40
CA LEU A 200 3.80 -22.57 4.84
C LEU A 200 4.55 -23.78 5.41
N GLU A 201 3.82 -24.80 5.84
CA GLU A 201 4.42 -26.06 6.24
C GLU A 201 4.87 -26.85 5.00
N ILE A 202 6.17 -27.22 4.98
CA ILE A 202 6.78 -28.01 3.93
C ILE A 202 7.40 -29.27 4.55
N VAL A 203 6.99 -30.44 4.07
CA VAL A 203 7.52 -31.72 4.48
C VAL A 203 7.96 -32.51 3.24
N ASP A 204 9.17 -33.04 3.25
CA ASP A 204 9.77 -33.79 2.14
C ASP A 204 9.68 -33.08 0.78
N GLY A 205 9.88 -31.74 0.80
CA GLY A 205 9.85 -30.87 -0.39
C GLY A 205 8.45 -30.58 -0.94
N LYS A 206 7.39 -30.92 -0.20
CA LYS A 206 6.00 -30.69 -0.59
C LYS A 206 5.26 -29.83 0.42
N LEU A 207 4.36 -28.99 -0.07
CA LEU A 207 3.41 -28.26 0.75
C LEU A 207 2.44 -29.25 1.41
N THR A 208 2.18 -29.09 2.70
CA THR A 208 1.22 -29.93 3.43
C THR A 208 -0.20 -29.39 3.40
N GLY A 209 -0.40 -28.21 2.81
CA GLY A 209 -1.68 -27.52 2.83
C GLY A 209 -1.96 -26.79 4.15
N LYS A 210 -0.94 -26.57 4.99
CA LYS A 210 -1.08 -25.92 6.31
C LYS A 210 -0.18 -24.70 6.44
N VAL A 211 -0.61 -23.79 7.31
CA VAL A 211 0.16 -22.66 7.80
C VAL A 211 0.69 -23.01 9.19
N LEU A 212 1.95 -22.70 9.46
CA LEU A 212 2.57 -22.87 10.78
C LEU A 212 2.28 -21.63 11.65
N GLY A 213 1.98 -21.88 12.92
CA GLY A 213 1.73 -20.80 13.89
C GLY A 213 0.40 -20.08 13.70
N GLY A 214 0.37 -18.80 14.14
CA GLY A 214 -0.81 -17.95 14.02
C GLY A 214 -0.91 -17.31 12.63
N ILE A 215 -2.13 -17.02 12.20
CA ILE A 215 -2.36 -16.35 10.91
C ILE A 215 -2.13 -14.83 11.05
N VAL A 216 -1.41 -14.27 10.08
CA VAL A 216 -1.17 -12.83 9.97
C VAL A 216 -2.40 -12.19 9.31
N ASP A 217 -3.38 -11.88 10.13
CA ASP A 217 -4.60 -11.16 9.77
C ASP A 217 -4.45 -9.64 9.96
N ALA A 218 -5.55 -8.90 9.86
CA ALA A 218 -5.56 -7.45 10.05
C ALA A 218 -5.08 -7.01 11.43
N GLU A 219 -5.40 -7.78 12.48
CA GLU A 219 -4.99 -7.48 13.85
C GLU A 219 -3.51 -7.78 14.06
N GLU A 220 -3.03 -8.88 13.52
CA GLU A 220 -1.61 -9.23 13.61
C GLU A 220 -0.74 -8.28 12.78
N LYS A 221 -1.22 -7.77 11.64
CA LYS A 221 -0.56 -6.70 10.89
C LYS A 221 -0.39 -5.45 11.76
N GLN A 222 -1.45 -5.00 12.43
CA GLN A 222 -1.40 -3.87 13.35
C GLN A 222 -0.42 -4.12 14.50
N ARG A 223 -0.52 -5.26 15.20
CA ARG A 223 0.37 -5.63 16.30
C ARG A 223 1.84 -5.68 15.86
N THR A 224 2.08 -6.11 14.63
CA THR A 224 3.45 -6.15 14.07
C THR A 224 4.01 -4.74 13.90
N VAL A 225 3.24 -3.80 13.36
CA VAL A 225 3.66 -2.38 13.26
C VAL A 225 3.93 -1.81 14.65
N GLU A 226 3.03 -2.02 15.62
CA GLU A 226 3.20 -1.56 17.00
C GLU A 226 4.45 -2.15 17.66
N ARG A 227 4.70 -3.45 17.47
CA ARG A 227 5.88 -4.15 17.97
C ARG A 227 7.18 -3.55 17.42
N VAL A 228 7.24 -3.32 16.11
CA VAL A 228 8.42 -2.73 15.45
C VAL A 228 8.60 -1.28 15.89
N CYS A 229 7.53 -0.50 16.03
CA CYS A 229 7.62 0.85 16.58
C CYS A 229 8.19 0.84 18.01
N LYS A 230 7.73 -0.09 18.85
CA LYS A 230 8.25 -0.25 20.22
C LYS A 230 9.72 -0.64 20.23
N GLU A 231 10.14 -1.56 19.37
CA GLU A 231 11.54 -1.97 19.22
C GLU A 231 12.45 -0.80 18.81
N LEU A 232 11.95 0.02 17.89
CA LEU A 232 12.65 1.23 17.42
C LEU A 232 12.57 2.42 18.38
N VAL A 233 11.80 2.30 19.47
CA VAL A 233 11.52 3.38 20.43
C VAL A 233 10.92 4.61 19.76
N ILE A 234 9.95 4.39 18.85
CA ILE A 234 9.20 5.42 18.14
C ILE A 234 7.70 5.27 18.40
N SER A 235 6.94 6.32 18.10
CA SER A 235 5.48 6.28 18.08
C SER A 235 4.98 5.75 16.73
N PRO A 236 3.84 5.02 16.65
CA PRO A 236 3.15 4.76 15.40
C PRO A 236 2.82 6.03 14.60
N SER A 237 2.69 7.18 15.27
CA SER A 237 2.55 8.49 14.62
C SER A 237 3.79 8.96 13.85
N GLU A 238 4.91 8.25 13.93
CA GLU A 238 6.11 8.47 13.12
C GLU A 238 6.25 7.43 12.00
N ALA A 239 5.18 6.67 11.74
CA ALA A 239 5.13 5.68 10.67
C ALA A 239 4.29 6.14 9.47
N ILE A 240 4.75 5.75 8.28
CA ILE A 240 3.97 5.71 7.04
C ILE A 240 3.53 4.27 6.85
N VAL A 241 2.24 4.03 6.60
CA VAL A 241 1.73 2.67 6.38
C VAL A 241 1.02 2.60 5.04
N MET A 242 1.37 1.60 4.23
CA MET A 242 0.86 1.41 2.87
C MET A 242 0.17 0.07 2.70
N GLY A 243 -0.96 0.05 2.00
CA GLY A 243 -1.70 -1.16 1.69
C GLY A 243 -2.76 -0.93 0.62
N ASP A 244 -3.38 -2.02 0.15
CA ASP A 244 -4.44 -2.00 -0.87
C ASP A 244 -5.76 -2.62 -0.39
N GLY A 245 -5.71 -3.48 0.63
CA GLY A 245 -6.80 -4.31 1.10
C GLY A 245 -7.44 -3.87 2.42
N ALA A 246 -8.67 -4.35 2.67
CA ALA A 246 -9.36 -4.09 3.94
C ALA A 246 -8.62 -4.65 5.16
N ASN A 247 -7.80 -5.70 4.96
CA ASN A 247 -6.92 -6.29 5.96
C ASN A 247 -5.78 -5.35 6.40
N ASP A 248 -5.53 -4.25 5.66
CA ASP A 248 -4.51 -3.25 6.00
C ASP A 248 -5.06 -2.11 6.84
N LEU A 249 -6.39 -1.92 6.86
CA LEU A 249 -7.02 -0.76 7.50
C LEU A 249 -6.65 -0.61 8.98
N LYS A 250 -6.49 -1.72 9.71
CA LYS A 250 -6.13 -1.66 11.14
C LYS A 250 -4.71 -1.12 11.33
N MET A 251 -3.74 -1.61 10.56
CA MET A 251 -2.37 -1.08 10.63
C MET A 251 -2.25 0.34 10.05
N MET A 252 -3.05 0.67 9.03
CA MET A 252 -3.11 2.03 8.47
C MET A 252 -3.69 3.03 9.48
N GLY A 253 -4.70 2.61 10.26
CA GLY A 253 -5.39 3.47 11.21
C GLY A 253 -4.58 3.92 12.43
N ILE A 254 -3.43 3.31 12.71
CA ILE A 254 -2.52 3.73 13.80
C ILE A 254 -1.41 4.65 13.33
N ALA A 255 -1.20 4.76 12.01
CA ALA A 255 -0.18 5.61 11.42
C ALA A 255 -0.66 7.07 11.30
N VAL A 256 0.29 7.99 11.25
CA VAL A 256 -0.02 9.41 10.98
C VAL A 256 -0.14 9.70 9.49
N LEU A 257 0.36 8.82 8.65
CA LEU A 257 0.20 8.88 7.20
C LEU A 257 -0.09 7.48 6.65
N SER A 258 -1.32 7.30 6.22
CA SER A 258 -1.81 6.08 5.58
C SER A 258 -1.87 6.28 4.07
N VAL A 259 -1.38 5.30 3.31
CA VAL A 259 -1.31 5.36 1.84
C VAL A 259 -2.05 4.16 1.25
N ALA A 260 -3.16 4.42 0.58
CA ALA A 260 -3.89 3.44 -0.23
C ALA A 260 -3.26 3.37 -1.62
N PHE A 261 -2.58 2.27 -1.94
CA PHE A 261 -1.92 2.08 -3.23
C PHE A 261 -2.77 1.18 -4.13
N ARG A 262 -3.31 1.76 -5.22
CA ARG A 262 -4.20 1.05 -6.18
C ARG A 262 -5.28 0.23 -5.46
N ALA A 263 -5.75 0.77 -4.35
CA ALA A 263 -6.51 0.08 -3.34
C ALA A 263 -7.99 -0.05 -3.69
N LYS A 264 -8.67 -0.93 -2.97
CA LYS A 264 -10.13 -1.06 -3.02
C LYS A 264 -10.80 0.24 -2.55
N PRO A 265 -12.02 0.56 -3.04
CA PRO A 265 -12.69 1.83 -2.71
C PRO A 265 -12.81 2.10 -1.20
N VAL A 266 -13.10 1.06 -0.41
CA VAL A 266 -13.23 1.17 1.06
C VAL A 266 -11.91 1.58 1.73
N VAL A 267 -10.78 1.18 1.19
CA VAL A 267 -9.44 1.55 1.70
C VAL A 267 -9.10 2.97 1.29
N ARG A 268 -9.32 3.32 0.02
CA ARG A 268 -9.12 4.70 -0.48
C ARG A 268 -9.91 5.74 0.30
N ALA A 269 -11.13 5.40 0.70
CA ALA A 269 -12.01 6.30 1.44
C ALA A 269 -11.54 6.57 2.89
N GLN A 270 -10.66 5.74 3.44
CA GLN A 270 -10.18 5.84 4.82
C GLN A 270 -8.70 6.26 4.92
N ALA A 271 -7.97 6.21 3.83
CA ALA A 271 -6.56 6.59 3.81
C ALA A 271 -6.37 8.11 3.66
N ASP A 272 -5.25 8.61 4.18
CA ASP A 272 -4.85 10.02 4.01
C ASP A 272 -4.42 10.32 2.57
N VAL A 273 -3.83 9.32 1.90
CA VAL A 273 -3.30 9.41 0.53
C VAL A 273 -3.82 8.25 -0.29
N ALA A 274 -4.33 8.52 -1.49
CA ALA A 274 -4.66 7.49 -2.48
C ALA A 274 -3.79 7.67 -3.72
N LEU A 275 -2.99 6.64 -4.03
CA LEU A 275 -2.16 6.55 -5.23
C LEU A 275 -2.78 5.49 -6.16
N ASN A 276 -3.52 5.94 -7.18
CA ASN A 276 -4.24 5.05 -8.09
C ASN A 276 -3.53 4.91 -9.44
N PHE A 277 -2.92 6.00 -9.90
CA PHE A 277 -2.30 6.09 -11.22
C PHE A 277 -0.78 6.05 -11.16
N VAL A 278 -0.17 6.81 -10.24
CA VAL A 278 1.29 6.84 -10.09
C VAL A 278 1.84 5.57 -9.42
N GLY A 279 3.16 5.43 -9.38
CA GLY A 279 3.85 4.39 -8.63
C GLY A 279 3.93 4.68 -7.12
N LEU A 280 4.47 3.75 -6.35
CA LEU A 280 4.71 3.92 -4.91
C LEU A 280 5.57 5.16 -4.59
N ASP A 281 6.46 5.53 -5.50
CA ASP A 281 7.27 6.74 -5.38
C ASP A 281 6.46 8.04 -5.42
N GLY A 282 5.18 7.98 -5.78
CA GLY A 282 4.25 9.11 -5.67
C GLY A 282 4.12 9.66 -4.24
N VAL A 283 4.35 8.83 -3.21
CA VAL A 283 4.38 9.30 -1.82
C VAL A 283 5.48 10.34 -1.58
N LEU A 284 6.58 10.28 -2.33
CA LEU A 284 7.68 11.24 -2.21
C LEU A 284 7.26 12.65 -2.64
N ASN A 285 6.36 12.78 -3.63
CA ASN A 285 5.78 14.08 -3.99
C ASN A 285 4.85 14.61 -2.91
N VAL A 286 4.17 13.74 -2.18
CA VAL A 286 3.32 14.11 -1.04
C VAL A 286 4.15 14.67 0.11
N LEU A 287 5.37 14.16 0.28
CA LEU A 287 6.32 14.49 1.36
C LEU A 287 7.48 15.42 0.92
N ALA A 288 7.35 16.06 -0.22
CA ALA A 288 8.40 16.93 -0.80
C ALA A 288 8.41 18.35 -0.19
#